data_f7e19b2640c12b2f372f65f85a216af9
#
_entry.id   f7e19b2640c12b2f372f65f85a216af9
#
_cell.length_a   1.000
_cell.length_b   1.000
_cell.length_c   1.000
_cell.angle_alpha   90.00
_cell.angle_beta   90.00
_cell.angle_gamma   90.00
#
_symmetry.space_group_name_H-M   'P 1'
#
loop_
_entity.id
_entity.type
_entity.pdbx_description
1 polymer ?
#
loop_
_entity_poly.entity_id
_entity_poly.type
_entity_poly.pdbx_seq_one_letter_code
_entity_poly.pdbx_strand_id
1 'polypeptide(L)'
;MKIAFDVDVLAKQMDINRMVHQVADWGYKYIEQSPHPRINPFYKHPLFSKECEQEYRQALRETGVEISSFIVVYRWSGPTEEQRQFAVANWKRIIQIAGDMGVKVINTELSGDPNQQEICNGMWFKSMEELLPLIEREGIRVEIQSHPYDFCELNNETCDMVKSFRSPNL
;
A
#
# COMPACT_ATOMS: atom_id res chain seq x y z
N MET A 1 8.48 -15.61 15.59
CA MET A 1 7.91 -14.29 15.24
C MET A 1 8.80 -13.70 14.16
N LYS A 2 8.23 -13.15 13.07
CA LYS A 2 8.94 -12.41 12.04
C LYS A 2 8.76 -10.91 12.33
N ILE A 3 9.84 -10.15 12.24
CA ILE A 3 9.81 -8.69 12.45
C ILE A 3 10.27 -8.05 11.14
N ALA A 4 9.46 -7.16 10.59
CA ALA A 4 9.81 -6.32 9.45
C ALA A 4 10.27 -4.94 9.92
N PHE A 5 11.22 -4.36 9.22
CA PHE A 5 11.61 -2.98 9.40
C PHE A 5 10.81 -2.09 8.45
N ASP A 6 10.11 -1.11 8.98
CA ASP A 6 9.45 -0.08 8.19
C ASP A 6 10.50 0.92 7.67
N VAL A 7 10.59 1.05 6.36
CA VAL A 7 11.63 1.86 5.72
C VAL A 7 11.31 3.36 5.60
N ASP A 8 10.22 3.85 6.15
CA ASP A 8 9.83 5.27 6.04
C ASP A 8 10.97 6.22 6.44
N VAL A 9 11.66 5.91 7.53
CA VAL A 9 12.77 6.74 8.04
C VAL A 9 13.97 6.77 7.09
N LEU A 10 14.14 5.79 6.23
CA LEU A 10 15.24 5.68 5.26
C LEU A 10 14.86 6.17 3.87
N ALA A 11 13.60 6.06 3.49
CA ALA A 11 13.11 6.27 2.13
C ALA A 11 13.39 7.68 1.55
N LYS A 12 13.54 8.67 2.43
CA LYS A 12 13.87 10.06 2.05
C LYS A 12 15.37 10.37 2.08
N GLN A 13 16.18 9.48 2.67
CA GLN A 13 17.59 9.73 2.97
C GLN A 13 18.54 8.89 2.15
N MET A 14 18.06 7.77 1.61
CA MET A 14 18.89 6.77 0.93
C MET A 14 18.27 6.36 -0.40
N ASP A 15 19.12 5.96 -1.35
CA ASP A 15 18.67 5.22 -2.50
C ASP A 15 18.25 3.78 -2.11
N ILE A 16 17.58 3.10 -3.02
CA ILE A 16 16.99 1.78 -2.76
C ILE A 16 18.05 0.74 -2.38
N ASN A 17 19.17 0.72 -3.10
CA ASN A 17 20.24 -0.25 -2.84
C ASN A 17 20.78 -0.07 -1.42
N ARG A 18 21.18 1.16 -1.09
CA ARG A 18 21.71 1.49 0.23
C ARG A 18 20.71 1.25 1.36
N MET A 19 19.43 1.54 1.12
CA MET A 19 18.34 1.32 2.07
C MET A 19 18.22 -0.17 2.44
N VAL A 20 18.23 -1.06 1.45
CA VAL A 20 18.11 -2.51 1.68
C VAL A 20 19.34 -3.06 2.42
N HIS A 21 20.54 -2.65 2.01
CA HIS A 21 21.77 -3.06 2.70
C HIS A 21 21.80 -2.57 4.14
N GLN A 22 21.35 -1.35 4.41
CA GLN A 22 21.28 -0.82 5.79
C GLN A 22 20.33 -1.62 6.68
N VAL A 23 19.20 -2.06 6.15
CA VAL A 23 18.25 -2.93 6.86
C VAL A 23 18.90 -4.29 7.17
N ALA A 24 19.63 -4.86 6.22
CA ALA A 24 20.39 -6.09 6.41
C ALA A 24 21.51 -5.93 7.47
N ASP A 25 22.27 -4.84 7.43
CA ASP A 25 23.33 -4.53 8.38
C ASP A 25 22.81 -4.40 9.84
N TRP A 26 21.56 -3.94 9.99
CA TRP A 26 20.88 -3.91 11.28
C TRP A 26 20.32 -5.28 11.72
N GLY A 27 20.48 -6.30 10.89
CA GLY A 27 20.07 -7.67 11.20
C GLY A 27 18.61 -8.00 10.92
N TYR A 28 17.87 -7.12 10.25
CA TYR A 28 16.51 -7.42 9.82
C TYR A 28 16.50 -8.24 8.54
N LYS A 29 15.54 -9.16 8.45
CA LYS A 29 15.31 -10.02 7.28
C LYS A 29 14.11 -9.60 6.44
N TYR A 30 13.28 -8.71 6.95
CA TYR A 30 12.04 -8.29 6.31
C TYR A 30 11.93 -6.79 6.29
N ILE A 31 11.47 -6.27 5.16
CA ILE A 31 11.11 -4.88 4.95
C ILE A 31 9.59 -4.78 4.85
N GLU A 32 9.00 -3.81 5.51
CA GLU A 32 7.74 -3.21 5.15
C GLU A 32 8.04 -1.95 4.31
N GLN A 33 7.63 -1.99 3.04
CA GLN A 33 7.91 -0.91 2.09
C GLN A 33 6.92 0.23 2.26
N SER A 34 7.31 1.23 2.99
CA SER A 34 6.61 2.50 3.11
C SER A 34 6.68 3.35 1.83
N PRO A 35 5.88 4.41 1.72
CA PRO A 35 5.94 5.31 0.57
C PRO A 35 7.35 5.81 0.26
N HIS A 36 7.77 5.58 -0.97
CA HIS A 36 9.11 5.90 -1.46
C HIS A 36 9.04 6.72 -2.75
N PRO A 37 9.84 7.79 -2.92
CA PRO A 37 9.76 8.70 -4.07
C PRO A 37 9.86 8.03 -5.43
N ARG A 38 10.59 6.90 -5.55
CA ARG A 38 10.81 6.16 -6.80
C ARG A 38 9.90 4.95 -6.97
N ILE A 39 9.14 4.55 -5.94
CA ILE A 39 8.28 3.35 -5.95
C ILE A 39 6.82 3.75 -5.86
N ASN A 40 6.37 4.14 -4.68
CA ASN A 40 4.97 4.41 -4.32
C ASN A 40 4.86 5.72 -3.53
N PRO A 41 5.16 6.88 -4.15
CA PRO A 41 5.16 8.16 -3.42
C PRO A 41 3.77 8.50 -2.86
N PHE A 42 3.74 9.21 -1.73
CA PHE A 42 2.50 9.69 -1.13
C PHE A 42 1.64 10.46 -2.13
N TYR A 43 0.37 10.07 -2.25
CA TYR A 43 -0.66 10.75 -3.06
C TYR A 43 -0.27 11.06 -4.51
N LYS A 44 0.71 10.33 -5.06
CA LYS A 44 1.17 10.46 -6.44
C LYS A 44 1.19 9.10 -7.11
N HIS A 45 1.16 9.11 -8.44
CA HIS A 45 1.20 7.88 -9.22
C HIS A 45 2.49 7.09 -8.94
N PRO A 46 2.39 5.77 -8.67
CA PRO A 46 3.56 4.91 -8.49
C PRO A 46 4.42 4.91 -9.75
N LEU A 47 5.72 5.14 -9.58
CA LEU A 47 6.66 5.24 -10.70
C LEU A 47 7.25 3.87 -11.04
N PHE A 48 8.03 3.32 -10.16
CA PHE A 48 8.71 2.02 -10.23
C PHE A 48 9.15 1.63 -11.63
N SER A 49 10.16 2.35 -12.15
CA SER A 49 10.73 2.06 -13.47
C SER A 49 11.42 0.69 -13.48
N LYS A 50 11.69 0.16 -14.68
CA LYS A 50 12.41 -1.13 -14.81
C LYS A 50 13.80 -1.09 -14.17
N GLU A 51 14.47 0.04 -14.25
CA GLU A 51 15.78 0.24 -13.62
C GLU A 51 15.66 0.21 -12.10
N CYS A 52 14.62 0.87 -11.55
CA CYS A 52 14.32 0.87 -10.13
C CYS A 52 13.96 -0.54 -9.63
N GLU A 53 13.17 -1.29 -10.40
CA GLU A 53 12.84 -2.67 -10.10
C GLU A 53 14.10 -3.57 -10.09
N GLN A 54 14.95 -3.43 -11.08
CA GLN A 54 16.19 -4.22 -11.18
C GLN A 54 17.13 -3.92 -10.01
N GLU A 55 17.32 -2.65 -9.67
CA GLU A 55 18.10 -2.20 -8.52
C GLU A 55 17.57 -2.81 -7.21
N TYR A 56 16.25 -2.75 -7.00
CA TYR A 56 15.64 -3.29 -5.80
C TYR A 56 15.79 -4.81 -5.71
N ARG A 57 15.46 -5.52 -6.80
CA ARG A 57 15.63 -6.98 -6.85
C ARG A 57 17.08 -7.42 -6.67
N GLN A 58 18.05 -6.65 -7.17
CA GLN A 58 19.46 -6.92 -6.96
C GLN A 58 19.82 -6.79 -5.48
N ALA A 59 19.47 -5.67 -4.84
CA ALA A 59 19.77 -5.45 -3.42
C ALA A 59 19.13 -6.53 -2.52
N LEU A 60 17.88 -6.93 -2.80
CA LEU A 60 17.20 -8.01 -2.08
C LEU A 60 17.95 -9.36 -2.23
N ARG A 61 18.43 -9.68 -3.45
CA ARG A 61 19.21 -10.92 -3.67
C ARG A 61 20.57 -10.90 -2.98
N GLU A 62 21.25 -9.76 -2.99
CA GLU A 62 22.57 -9.60 -2.37
C GLU A 62 22.52 -9.72 -0.84
N THR A 63 21.45 -9.24 -0.23
CA THR A 63 21.29 -9.18 1.23
C THR A 63 20.49 -10.35 1.81
N GLY A 64 19.67 -11.00 1.00
CA GLY A 64 18.71 -12.00 1.46
C GLY A 64 17.51 -11.40 2.23
N VAL A 65 17.34 -10.08 2.17
CA VAL A 65 16.17 -9.39 2.73
C VAL A 65 14.96 -9.62 1.82
N GLU A 66 13.79 -9.78 2.41
CA GLU A 66 12.52 -9.99 1.72
C GLU A 66 11.55 -8.82 2.01
N ILE A 67 10.70 -8.48 1.05
CA ILE A 67 9.60 -7.53 1.28
C ILE A 67 8.42 -8.30 1.86
N SER A 68 8.03 -7.97 3.09
CA SER A 68 6.88 -8.60 3.77
C SER A 68 5.55 -7.99 3.33
N SER A 69 5.53 -6.69 3.14
CA SER A 69 4.33 -5.91 2.83
C SER A 69 4.68 -4.56 2.20
N PHE A 70 3.69 -3.95 1.55
CA PHE A 70 3.71 -2.54 1.20
C PHE A 70 2.79 -1.75 2.12
N ILE A 71 3.17 -0.53 2.50
CA ILE A 71 2.25 0.49 3.00
C ILE A 71 1.85 1.37 1.82
N VAL A 72 0.55 1.50 1.60
CA VAL A 72 -0.01 2.27 0.50
C VAL A 72 -1.02 3.27 1.04
N VAL A 73 -0.81 4.55 0.74
CA VAL A 73 -1.68 5.64 1.17
C VAL A 73 -2.13 6.42 -0.05
N TYR A 74 -3.26 6.00 -0.64
CA TYR A 74 -3.94 6.71 -1.72
C TYR A 74 -5.40 6.92 -1.33
N ARG A 75 -5.89 8.14 -1.46
CA ARG A 75 -7.23 8.54 -1.02
C ARG A 75 -8.34 7.98 -1.92
N TRP A 76 -8.52 6.68 -1.88
CA TRP A 76 -9.54 5.94 -2.64
C TRP A 76 -10.99 6.25 -2.23
N SER A 77 -11.14 6.98 -1.14
CA SER A 77 -12.42 7.52 -0.64
C SER A 77 -12.54 9.02 -0.88
N GLY A 78 -11.72 9.62 -1.75
CA GLY A 78 -11.78 11.05 -2.03
C GLY A 78 -13.19 11.48 -2.43
N PRO A 79 -13.69 12.64 -1.90
CA PRO A 79 -15.11 13.00 -1.98
C PRO A 79 -15.58 13.37 -3.40
N THR A 80 -14.67 13.55 -4.34
CA THR A 80 -15.03 13.78 -5.76
C THR A 80 -14.65 12.58 -6.63
N GLU A 81 -15.39 12.38 -7.71
CA GLU A 81 -15.10 11.30 -8.65
C GLU A 81 -13.70 11.41 -9.27
N GLU A 82 -13.21 12.62 -9.52
CA GLU A 82 -11.87 12.86 -10.04
C GLU A 82 -10.80 12.38 -9.05
N GLN A 83 -10.92 12.74 -7.77
CA GLN A 83 -10.01 12.29 -6.70
C GLN A 83 -10.04 10.77 -6.55
N ARG A 84 -11.24 10.18 -6.56
CA ARG A 84 -11.43 8.74 -6.50
C ARG A 84 -10.75 8.03 -7.67
N GLN A 85 -11.00 8.46 -8.89
CA GLN A 85 -10.43 7.86 -10.11
C GLN A 85 -8.90 7.97 -10.14
N PHE A 86 -8.36 9.09 -9.71
CA PHE A 86 -6.91 9.26 -9.57
C PHE A 86 -6.33 8.24 -8.58
N ALA A 87 -6.96 8.09 -7.42
CA ALA A 87 -6.53 7.10 -6.43
C ALA A 87 -6.66 5.66 -6.93
N VAL A 88 -7.77 5.32 -7.59
CA VAL A 88 -7.99 3.99 -8.20
C VAL A 88 -6.93 3.67 -9.25
N ALA A 89 -6.54 4.63 -10.09
CA ALA A 89 -5.45 4.45 -11.04
C ALA A 89 -4.11 4.14 -10.34
N ASN A 90 -3.83 4.83 -9.23
CA ASN A 90 -2.64 4.58 -8.42
C ASN A 90 -2.69 3.19 -7.76
N TRP A 91 -3.85 2.81 -7.24
CA TRP A 91 -4.07 1.49 -6.67
C TRP A 91 -3.88 0.37 -7.70
N LYS A 92 -4.43 0.50 -8.90
CA LYS A 92 -4.23 -0.46 -10.00
C LYS A 92 -2.73 -0.65 -10.29
N ARG A 93 -1.96 0.45 -10.31
CA ARG A 93 -0.52 0.38 -10.54
C ARG A 93 0.23 -0.29 -9.38
N ILE A 94 -0.08 0.02 -8.12
CA ILE A 94 0.63 -0.60 -6.99
C ILE A 94 0.28 -2.09 -6.82
N ILE A 95 -0.95 -2.48 -7.11
CA ILE A 95 -1.36 -3.90 -7.15
C ILE A 95 -0.51 -4.66 -8.18
N GLN A 96 -0.32 -4.09 -9.38
CA GLN A 96 0.57 -4.67 -10.38
C GLN A 96 2.02 -4.78 -9.88
N ILE A 97 2.57 -3.71 -9.30
CA ILE A 97 3.94 -3.71 -8.73
C ILE A 97 4.08 -4.78 -7.65
N ALA A 98 3.10 -4.89 -6.75
CA ALA A 98 3.10 -5.92 -5.71
C ALA A 98 3.09 -7.33 -6.31
N GLY A 99 2.24 -7.58 -7.30
CA GLY A 99 2.20 -8.84 -8.05
C GLY A 99 3.55 -9.16 -8.72
N ASP A 100 4.11 -8.21 -9.45
CA ASP A 100 5.40 -8.36 -10.12
C ASP A 100 6.54 -8.66 -9.12
N MET A 101 6.52 -8.00 -7.96
CA MET A 101 7.53 -8.21 -6.90
C MET A 101 7.26 -9.43 -6.01
N GLY A 102 6.13 -10.10 -6.16
CA GLY A 102 5.75 -11.25 -5.35
C GLY A 102 5.28 -10.88 -3.93
N VAL A 103 4.98 -9.61 -3.69
CA VAL A 103 4.47 -9.11 -2.40
C VAL A 103 3.00 -9.49 -2.26
N LYS A 104 2.64 -10.11 -1.15
CA LYS A 104 1.30 -10.66 -0.92
C LYS A 104 0.45 -9.89 0.09
N VAL A 105 1.02 -8.87 0.72
CA VAL A 105 0.32 -8.05 1.71
C VAL A 105 0.47 -6.58 1.38
N ILE A 106 -0.64 -5.86 1.39
CA ILE A 106 -0.66 -4.39 1.32
C ILE A 106 -1.40 -3.89 2.56
N ASN A 107 -0.71 -3.09 3.36
CA ASN A 107 -1.28 -2.37 4.50
C ASN A 107 -1.74 -0.98 4.04
N THR A 108 -2.91 -0.56 4.47
CA THR A 108 -3.49 0.72 4.08
C THR A 108 -4.50 1.22 5.11
N GLU A 109 -5.05 2.39 4.84
CA GLU A 109 -6.03 3.05 5.70
C GLU A 109 -7.27 3.51 4.92
N LEU A 110 -8.37 3.72 5.64
CA LEU A 110 -9.56 4.37 5.12
C LEU A 110 -9.33 5.90 5.13
N SER A 111 -8.73 6.42 4.07
CA SER A 111 -8.42 7.84 3.97
C SER A 111 -9.43 8.61 3.10
N GLY A 112 -10.00 9.68 3.66
CA GLY A 112 -10.98 10.54 3.00
C GLY A 112 -11.12 11.88 3.71
N ASP A 113 -12.27 12.53 3.59
CA ASP A 113 -12.56 13.80 4.26
C ASP A 113 -13.52 13.55 5.45
N PRO A 114 -13.10 13.81 6.69
CA PRO A 114 -13.93 13.59 7.87
C PRO A 114 -15.22 14.42 7.90
N ASN A 115 -15.26 15.54 7.16
CA ASN A 115 -16.44 16.37 7.06
C ASN A 115 -17.46 15.89 6.02
N GLN A 116 -17.12 14.84 5.23
CA GLN A 116 -17.93 14.29 4.14
C GLN A 116 -18.03 12.77 4.25
N GLN A 117 -18.24 12.25 5.44
CA GLN A 117 -18.19 10.81 5.75
C GLN A 117 -19.07 9.95 4.83
N GLU A 118 -20.34 10.32 4.63
CA GLU A 118 -21.25 9.54 3.77
C GLU A 118 -20.78 9.48 2.32
N ILE A 119 -20.28 10.61 1.80
CA ILE A 119 -19.76 10.69 0.43
C ILE A 119 -18.51 9.82 0.31
N CYS A 120 -17.56 9.96 1.24
CA CYS A 120 -16.32 9.18 1.27
C CYS A 120 -16.59 7.68 1.41
N ASN A 121 -17.57 7.30 2.23
CA ASN A 121 -18.01 5.92 2.36
C ASN A 121 -18.50 5.36 1.02
N GLY A 122 -19.42 6.05 0.36
CA GLY A 122 -19.91 5.66 -0.98
C GLY A 122 -18.79 5.57 -2.02
N MET A 123 -17.84 6.52 -2.01
CA MET A 123 -16.69 6.51 -2.92
C MET A 123 -15.73 5.35 -2.64
N TRP A 124 -15.56 4.97 -1.39
CA TRP A 124 -14.75 3.80 -1.04
C TRP A 124 -15.38 2.51 -1.58
N PHE A 125 -16.67 2.27 -1.35
CA PHE A 125 -17.35 1.10 -1.92
C PHE A 125 -17.22 1.04 -3.44
N LYS A 126 -17.42 2.16 -4.11
CA LYS A 126 -17.26 2.27 -5.56
C LYS A 126 -15.82 1.98 -6.02
N SER A 127 -14.83 2.41 -5.26
CA SER A 127 -13.42 2.10 -5.51
C SER A 127 -13.14 0.61 -5.35
N MET A 128 -13.70 -0.02 -4.32
CA MET A 128 -13.52 -1.44 -4.05
C MET A 128 -14.19 -2.32 -5.12
N GLU A 129 -15.34 -1.93 -5.67
CA GLU A 129 -15.94 -2.64 -6.81
C GLU A 129 -15.00 -2.74 -8.01
N GLU A 130 -14.17 -1.71 -8.23
CA GLU A 130 -13.16 -1.72 -9.30
C GLU A 130 -11.88 -2.45 -8.94
N LEU A 131 -11.45 -2.39 -7.68
CA LEU A 131 -10.13 -2.87 -7.25
C LEU A 131 -10.14 -4.32 -6.76
N LEU A 132 -11.22 -4.76 -6.12
CA LEU A 132 -11.30 -6.08 -5.52
C LEU A 132 -11.04 -7.23 -6.51
N PRO A 133 -11.59 -7.22 -7.74
CA PRO A 133 -11.30 -8.25 -8.72
C PRO A 133 -9.80 -8.34 -9.10
N LEU A 134 -9.08 -7.22 -9.04
CA LEU A 134 -7.64 -7.18 -9.31
C LEU A 134 -6.85 -7.71 -8.12
N ILE A 135 -7.23 -7.31 -6.91
CA ILE A 135 -6.65 -7.78 -5.64
C ILE A 135 -6.75 -9.31 -5.55
N GLU A 136 -7.94 -9.84 -5.81
CA GLU A 136 -8.19 -11.29 -5.80
C GLU A 136 -7.40 -12.04 -6.88
N ARG A 137 -7.37 -11.50 -8.10
CA ARG A 137 -6.61 -12.08 -9.21
C ARG A 137 -5.12 -12.20 -8.91
N GLU A 138 -4.51 -11.17 -8.30
CA GLU A 138 -3.09 -11.18 -7.92
C GLU A 138 -2.82 -11.96 -6.62
N GLY A 139 -3.87 -12.41 -5.93
CA GLY A 139 -3.78 -13.12 -4.66
C GLY A 139 -3.10 -12.27 -3.57
N ILE A 140 -3.39 -10.98 -3.58
CA ILE A 140 -2.90 -10.01 -2.60
C ILE A 140 -3.94 -9.92 -1.47
N ARG A 141 -3.47 -9.85 -0.22
CA ARG A 141 -4.30 -9.49 0.93
C ARG A 141 -4.10 -8.02 1.24
N VAL A 142 -5.20 -7.27 1.31
CA VAL A 142 -5.20 -5.87 1.69
C VAL A 142 -5.69 -5.76 3.13
N GLU A 143 -4.83 -5.31 4.02
CA GLU A 143 -5.12 -5.08 5.43
C GLU A 143 -5.46 -3.61 5.63
N ILE A 144 -6.70 -3.34 6.01
CA ILE A 144 -7.26 -1.99 6.08
C ILE A 144 -7.48 -1.59 7.53
N GLN A 145 -6.97 -0.44 7.90
CA GLN A 145 -7.18 0.14 9.24
C GLN A 145 -8.01 1.42 9.18
N SER A 146 -8.69 1.71 10.29
CA SER A 146 -9.20 3.06 10.56
C SER A 146 -8.04 4.02 10.78
N HIS A 147 -8.26 5.30 10.54
CA HIS A 147 -7.23 6.31 10.77
C HIS A 147 -7.82 7.51 11.51
N PRO A 148 -7.14 8.04 12.56
CA PRO A 148 -7.57 9.26 13.24
C PRO A 148 -7.68 10.43 12.27
N TYR A 149 -8.71 11.24 12.44
CA TYR A 149 -8.98 12.44 11.62
C TYR A 149 -9.34 12.14 10.15
N ASP A 150 -9.75 10.91 9.87
CA ASP A 150 -10.24 10.51 8.56
C ASP A 150 -11.76 10.22 8.60
N PHE A 151 -12.37 9.89 7.47
CA PHE A 151 -13.83 9.69 7.40
C PHE A 151 -14.32 8.47 8.17
N CYS A 152 -13.44 7.54 8.52
CA CYS A 152 -13.74 6.37 9.34
C CYS A 152 -12.66 6.21 10.41
N GLU A 153 -12.96 6.58 11.64
CA GLU A 153 -12.02 6.54 12.76
C GLU A 153 -12.21 5.30 13.66
N LEU A 154 -13.34 4.61 13.56
CA LEU A 154 -13.68 3.51 14.46
C LEU A 154 -13.36 2.16 13.84
N ASN A 155 -12.61 1.34 14.56
CA ASN A 155 -12.22 -0.01 14.12
C ASN A 155 -13.42 -0.93 13.82
N ASN A 156 -14.50 -0.83 14.61
CA ASN A 156 -15.70 -1.63 14.37
C ASN A 156 -16.39 -1.26 13.05
N GLU A 157 -16.48 0.02 12.71
CA GLU A 157 -17.04 0.49 11.45
C GLU A 157 -16.17 0.01 10.27
N THR A 158 -14.85 0.15 10.36
CA THR A 158 -13.91 -0.39 9.37
C THR A 158 -14.12 -1.89 9.17
N CYS A 159 -14.21 -2.65 10.27
CA CYS A 159 -14.48 -4.09 10.21
C CYS A 159 -15.80 -4.42 9.51
N ASP A 160 -16.86 -3.68 9.77
CA ASP A 160 -18.16 -3.91 9.16
C ASP A 160 -18.14 -3.58 7.66
N MET A 161 -17.49 -2.49 7.27
CA MET A 161 -17.28 -2.13 5.88
C MET A 161 -16.51 -3.21 5.11
N VAL A 162 -15.38 -3.66 5.63
CA VAL A 162 -14.52 -4.69 5.02
C VAL A 162 -15.27 -6.02 4.91
N LYS A 163 -15.91 -6.48 5.98
CA LYS A 163 -16.69 -7.74 6.01
C LYS A 163 -17.83 -7.78 5.02
N SER A 164 -18.38 -6.62 4.62
CA SER A 164 -19.48 -6.55 3.67
C SER A 164 -19.12 -7.13 2.30
N PHE A 165 -17.86 -7.10 1.91
CA PHE A 165 -17.36 -7.68 0.66
C PHE A 165 -17.21 -9.20 0.68
N ARG A 166 -17.17 -9.83 1.86
CA ARG A 166 -17.02 -11.28 2.04
C ARG A 166 -15.83 -11.87 1.26
N SER A 167 -14.78 -11.09 1.06
CA SER A 167 -13.57 -11.53 0.37
C SER A 167 -12.50 -12.01 1.35
N PRO A 168 -11.82 -13.13 1.08
CA PRO A 168 -10.69 -13.58 1.88
C PRO A 168 -9.44 -12.71 1.69
N ASN A 169 -9.48 -11.77 0.76
CA ASN A 169 -8.36 -10.88 0.42
C ASN A 169 -8.45 -9.50 1.12
N LEU A 170 -9.48 -9.31 1.96
CA LEU A 170 -9.69 -8.09 2.76
C LEU A 170 -9.74 -8.41 4.24
#